data_9c64611ef37a77b85d21e91d75c7d81e
#
_entry.id   9c64611ef37a77b85d21e91d75c7d81e
#
_cell.length_a   1.000
_cell.length_b   1.000
_cell.length_c   1.000
_cell.angle_alpha   90.00
_cell.angle_beta   90.00
_cell.angle_gamma   90.00
#
_symmetry.space_group_name_H-M   'P 1'
#
loop_
_entity.id
_entity.type
_entity.pdbx_description
1 polymer ?
#
loop_
_entity_poly.entity_id
_entity_poly.type
_entity_poly.pdbx_seq_one_letter_code
_entity_poly.pdbx_strand_id
1 'polypeptide(L)'
;MAATHHNLSGPLVQQILETTPPLAEQIRLDPQNREFTERGWEPVYSASPHARIVVIGQAPGRAAQESRIPWNDPSGVKLREWMGVTDEQFYDPELISLLPMDFYYPGKGAHGDNPPRKDFAPKWHPQLLELMPNVQLILLVGAYSQKHYLDGVHAPKAQKNLTETVRAWESYLPKFLPLVHP
;
A
#
# COMPACT_ATOMS: atom_id res chain seq x y z
N MET A 1 24.67 8.34 -12.83
CA MET A 1 24.47 8.96 -11.49
C MET A 1 23.85 7.89 -10.60
N ALA A 2 24.55 7.47 -9.57
CA ALA A 2 24.06 6.44 -8.66
C ALA A 2 22.85 6.99 -7.89
N ALA A 3 21.72 6.29 -7.97
CA ALA A 3 20.57 6.59 -7.14
C ALA A 3 21.01 6.46 -5.67
N THR A 4 20.99 7.57 -4.95
CA THR A 4 21.19 7.59 -3.51
C THR A 4 20.02 6.82 -2.92
N HIS A 5 20.22 5.56 -2.55
CA HIS A 5 19.29 4.85 -1.71
C HIS A 5 19.23 5.63 -0.39
N HIS A 6 18.11 6.30 -0.12
CA HIS A 6 17.83 6.81 1.21
C HIS A 6 17.67 5.60 2.11
N ASN A 7 18.74 5.25 2.80
CA ASN A 7 18.69 4.22 3.84
C ASN A 7 17.86 4.79 4.99
N LEU A 8 16.72 4.15 5.23
CA LEU A 8 15.95 4.37 6.46
C LEU A 8 16.87 4.23 7.67
N SER A 9 16.67 5.03 8.71
CA SER A 9 17.48 4.95 9.92
C SER A 9 17.34 3.59 10.61
N GLY A 10 18.42 3.07 11.17
CA GLY A 10 18.40 1.76 11.84
C GLY A 10 17.29 1.60 12.89
N PRO A 11 17.07 2.58 13.79
CA PRO A 11 15.97 2.53 14.76
C PRO A 11 14.59 2.46 14.14
N LEU A 12 14.33 3.21 13.07
CA LEU A 12 13.05 3.19 12.36
C LEU A 12 12.81 1.84 11.67
N VAL A 13 13.83 1.31 11.01
CA VAL A 13 13.78 -0.03 10.39
C VAL A 13 13.45 -1.10 11.43
N GLN A 14 14.12 -1.05 12.59
CA GLN A 14 13.89 -1.98 13.69
C GLN A 14 12.44 -1.91 14.18
N GLN A 15 11.91 -0.72 14.40
CA GLN A 15 10.52 -0.50 14.82
C GLN A 15 9.53 -1.08 13.80
N ILE A 16 9.73 -0.84 12.50
CA ILE A 16 8.86 -1.35 11.44
C ILE A 16 8.86 -2.88 11.43
N LEU A 17 10.04 -3.51 11.53
CA LEU A 17 10.19 -4.96 11.48
C LEU A 17 9.67 -5.67 12.74
N GLU A 18 9.67 -5.02 13.90
CA GLU A 18 9.14 -5.57 15.16
C GLU A 18 7.62 -5.50 15.26
N THR A 19 6.99 -4.61 14.48
CA THR A 19 5.53 -4.48 14.48
C THR A 19 4.90 -5.58 13.62
N THR A 20 4.23 -6.54 14.26
CA THR A 20 3.43 -7.55 13.53
C THR A 20 2.08 -6.96 13.16
N PRO A 21 1.77 -6.79 11.86
CA PRO A 21 0.48 -6.25 11.45
C PRO A 21 -0.70 -7.16 11.86
N PRO A 22 -1.89 -6.60 12.12
CA PRO A 22 -3.09 -7.39 12.39
C PRO A 22 -3.36 -8.39 11.27
N LEU A 23 -3.87 -9.55 11.60
CA LEU A 23 -4.19 -10.66 10.67
C LEU A 23 -2.99 -11.25 9.91
N ALA A 24 -1.75 -10.84 10.19
CA ALA A 24 -0.57 -11.29 9.45
C ALA A 24 -0.45 -12.83 9.43
N GLU A 25 -0.69 -13.49 10.55
CA GLU A 25 -0.65 -14.95 10.64
C GLU A 25 -1.77 -15.61 9.82
N GLN A 26 -2.98 -15.05 9.83
CA GLN A 26 -4.10 -15.57 9.03
C GLN A 26 -3.82 -15.41 7.54
N ILE A 27 -3.26 -14.28 7.14
CA ILE A 27 -2.85 -14.02 5.76
C ILE A 27 -1.74 -15.01 5.36
N ARG A 28 -0.74 -15.19 6.20
CA ARG A 28 0.38 -16.09 5.95
C ARG A 28 -0.07 -17.55 5.78
N LEU A 29 -1.04 -18.00 6.56
CA LEU A 29 -1.57 -19.37 6.52
C LEU A 29 -2.64 -19.58 5.44
N ASP A 30 -3.09 -18.54 4.76
CA ASP A 30 -4.07 -18.66 3.68
C ASP A 30 -3.51 -19.54 2.56
N PRO A 31 -4.26 -20.55 2.09
CA PRO A 31 -3.82 -21.42 1.00
C PRO A 31 -3.39 -20.67 -0.28
N GLN A 32 -3.98 -19.51 -0.56
CA GLN A 32 -3.60 -18.66 -1.68
C GLN A 32 -2.18 -18.07 -1.55
N ASN A 33 -1.63 -18.06 -0.33
CA ASN A 33 -0.31 -17.50 -0.03
C ASN A 33 0.77 -18.56 0.19
N ARG A 34 0.41 -19.87 0.07
CA ARG A 34 1.32 -20.98 0.32
C ARG A 34 2.66 -20.84 -0.41
N GLU A 35 2.63 -20.50 -1.70
CA GLU A 35 3.84 -20.35 -2.51
C GLU A 35 4.79 -19.28 -1.95
N PHE A 36 4.26 -18.18 -1.44
CA PHE A 36 5.05 -17.11 -0.82
C PHE A 36 5.59 -17.53 0.54
N THR A 37 4.77 -18.19 1.35
CA THR A 37 5.17 -18.71 2.67
C THR A 37 6.27 -19.77 2.55
N GLU A 38 6.17 -20.68 1.58
CA GLU A 38 7.18 -21.69 1.30
C GLU A 38 8.52 -21.09 0.84
N ARG A 39 8.49 -19.89 0.25
CA ARG A 39 9.68 -19.09 -0.07
C ARG A 39 10.24 -18.31 1.12
N GLY A 40 9.60 -18.37 2.29
CA GLY A 40 9.96 -17.59 3.47
C GLY A 40 9.58 -16.11 3.38
N TRP A 41 8.63 -15.75 2.52
CA TRP A 41 8.13 -14.39 2.39
C TRP A 41 7.00 -14.12 3.37
N GLU A 42 7.08 -12.95 4.00
CA GLU A 42 6.04 -12.42 4.87
C GLU A 42 5.17 -11.40 4.11
N PRO A 43 3.91 -11.22 4.51
CA PRO A 43 3.06 -10.18 3.93
C PRO A 43 3.60 -8.78 4.29
N VAL A 44 3.72 -7.91 3.29
CA VAL A 44 4.32 -6.57 3.43
C VAL A 44 3.23 -5.51 3.41
N TYR A 45 2.81 -5.06 4.59
CA TYR A 45 1.83 -4.00 4.80
C TYR A 45 1.92 -3.49 6.24
N SER A 46 1.25 -2.38 6.53
CA SER A 46 0.99 -1.94 7.90
C SER A 46 -0.47 -1.54 8.07
N ALA A 47 -1.03 -1.84 9.24
CA ALA A 47 -2.37 -1.45 9.64
C ALA A 47 -2.39 -1.13 11.12
N SER A 48 -2.87 0.06 11.49
CA SER A 48 -2.94 0.52 12.88
C SER A 48 -4.31 1.11 13.17
N PRO A 49 -4.92 0.79 14.31
CA PRO A 49 -6.20 1.37 14.72
C PRO A 49 -6.12 2.90 14.93
N HIS A 50 -4.94 3.44 15.07
CA HIS A 50 -4.70 4.86 15.29
C HIS A 50 -4.48 5.64 14.00
N ALA A 51 -4.18 4.97 12.89
CA ALA A 51 -3.89 5.60 11.61
C ALA A 51 -5.04 6.50 11.14
N ARG A 52 -4.68 7.67 10.64
CA ARG A 52 -5.61 8.66 10.09
C ARG A 52 -5.62 8.66 8.57
N ILE A 53 -4.56 8.17 7.97
CA ILE A 53 -4.40 8.07 6.52
C ILE A 53 -4.05 6.63 6.16
N VAL A 54 -4.65 6.12 5.09
CA VAL A 54 -4.25 4.85 4.47
C VAL A 54 -3.71 5.12 3.08
N VAL A 55 -2.56 4.56 2.76
CA VAL A 55 -1.98 4.58 1.41
C VAL A 55 -2.21 3.22 0.76
N ILE A 56 -2.95 3.19 -0.34
CA ILE A 56 -3.24 1.96 -1.09
C ILE A 56 -2.53 2.00 -2.44
N GLY A 57 -1.45 1.23 -2.55
CA GLY A 57 -0.70 1.02 -3.80
C GLY A 57 -1.04 -0.30 -4.48
N GLN A 58 -0.24 -0.70 -5.46
CA GLN A 58 -0.46 -1.92 -6.24
C GLN A 58 -0.07 -3.18 -5.45
N ALA A 59 1.19 -3.34 -5.17
CA ALA A 59 1.80 -4.47 -4.46
C ALA A 59 3.22 -4.05 -4.05
N PRO A 60 3.86 -4.71 -3.08
CA PRO A 60 5.27 -4.46 -2.81
C PRO A 60 6.10 -4.80 -4.04
N GLY A 61 7.05 -3.93 -4.37
CA GLY A 61 8.12 -4.24 -5.31
C GLY A 61 9.10 -5.25 -4.68
N ARG A 62 10.01 -5.79 -5.48
CA ARG A 62 10.97 -6.79 -4.99
C ARG A 62 11.79 -6.31 -3.80
N ALA A 63 12.30 -5.08 -3.83
CA ALA A 63 13.07 -4.49 -2.74
C ALA A 63 12.24 -4.34 -1.44
N ALA A 64 10.97 -3.93 -1.56
CA ALA A 64 10.06 -3.85 -0.43
C ALA A 64 9.76 -5.23 0.16
N GLN A 65 9.58 -6.26 -0.68
CA GLN A 65 9.38 -7.64 -0.24
C GLN A 65 10.62 -8.19 0.50
N GLU A 66 11.81 -7.99 -0.04
CA GLU A 66 13.06 -8.47 0.53
C GLU A 66 13.40 -7.77 1.87
N SER A 67 13.14 -6.46 1.96
CA SER A 67 13.33 -5.70 3.20
C SER A 67 12.20 -5.84 4.22
N ARG A 68 11.03 -6.37 3.80
CA ARG A 68 9.78 -6.41 4.59
C ARG A 68 9.24 -5.03 4.99
N ILE A 69 9.68 -3.97 4.31
CA ILE A 69 9.29 -2.59 4.60
C ILE A 69 8.46 -2.08 3.41
N PRO A 70 7.17 -1.74 3.62
CA PRO A 70 6.33 -1.19 2.57
C PRO A 70 6.93 0.08 1.97
N TRP A 71 6.86 0.24 0.64
CA TRP A 71 7.35 1.43 -0.05
C TRP A 71 8.85 1.73 0.16
N ASN A 72 9.65 0.72 0.50
CA ASN A 72 11.11 0.85 0.62
C ASN A 72 11.77 0.67 -0.76
N ASP A 73 11.43 1.56 -1.68
CA ASP A 73 11.90 1.59 -3.06
C ASP A 73 11.89 3.04 -3.61
N PRO A 74 12.39 3.28 -4.84
CA PRO A 74 12.39 4.63 -5.43
C PRO A 74 11.00 5.28 -5.55
N SER A 75 9.95 4.48 -5.79
CA SER A 75 8.57 4.98 -5.83
C SER A 75 8.12 5.48 -4.45
N GLY A 76 8.52 4.79 -3.39
CA GLY A 76 8.23 5.22 -2.03
C GLY A 76 8.94 6.51 -1.65
N VAL A 77 10.19 6.71 -2.07
CA VAL A 77 10.90 7.99 -1.90
C VAL A 77 10.10 9.11 -2.56
N LYS A 78 9.69 8.90 -3.81
CA LYS A 78 8.94 9.89 -4.57
C LYS A 78 7.56 10.18 -3.98
N LEU A 79 6.88 9.15 -3.47
CA LEU A 79 5.59 9.32 -2.79
C LEU A 79 5.72 10.18 -1.54
N ARG A 80 6.73 9.97 -0.70
CA ARG A 80 6.99 10.79 0.50
C ARG A 80 7.28 12.24 0.14
N GLU A 81 8.06 12.48 -0.92
CA GLU A 81 8.29 13.83 -1.45
C GLU A 81 6.97 14.51 -1.85
N TRP A 82 6.08 13.81 -2.57
CA TRP A 82 4.78 14.36 -2.97
C TRP A 82 3.85 14.62 -1.79
N MET A 83 3.90 13.77 -0.77
CA MET A 83 3.12 13.96 0.45
C MET A 83 3.70 15.06 1.36
N GLY A 84 4.96 15.45 1.17
CA GLY A 84 5.67 16.41 2.02
C GLY A 84 5.92 15.88 3.43
N VAL A 85 6.12 14.57 3.58
CA VAL A 85 6.35 13.90 4.87
C VAL A 85 7.76 13.34 4.96
N THR A 86 8.30 13.25 6.19
CA THR A 86 9.55 12.55 6.46
C THR A 86 9.35 11.03 6.50
N ASP A 87 10.45 10.27 6.52
CA ASP A 87 10.41 8.82 6.69
C ASP A 87 9.73 8.44 8.01
N GLU A 88 10.05 9.14 9.10
CA GLU A 88 9.46 8.93 10.43
C GLU A 88 7.95 9.15 10.42
N GLN A 89 7.46 10.19 9.75
CA GLN A 89 6.04 10.47 9.62
C GLN A 89 5.32 9.45 8.73
N PHE A 90 5.97 9.01 7.64
CA PHE A 90 5.39 8.05 6.71
C PHE A 90 5.20 6.66 7.33
N TYR A 91 6.12 6.27 8.21
CA TYR A 91 6.09 4.98 8.90
C TYR A 91 5.54 5.06 10.33
N ASP A 92 5.03 6.23 10.74
CA ASP A 92 4.37 6.39 12.05
C ASP A 92 2.99 5.73 12.03
N PRO A 93 2.76 4.66 12.82
CA PRO A 93 1.49 3.96 12.86
C PRO A 93 0.33 4.79 13.43
N GLU A 94 0.63 5.88 14.15
CA GLU A 94 -0.39 6.83 14.62
C GLU A 94 -0.92 7.72 13.48
N LEU A 95 -0.17 7.84 12.40
CA LEU A 95 -0.50 8.72 11.28
C LEU A 95 -0.92 7.95 10.04
N ILE A 96 -0.12 6.98 9.59
CA ILE A 96 -0.24 6.37 8.26
C ILE A 96 -0.21 4.85 8.36
N SER A 97 -1.14 4.20 7.67
CA SER A 97 -1.10 2.78 7.36
C SER A 97 -0.87 2.56 5.86
N LEU A 98 -0.12 1.51 5.53
CA LEU A 98 0.33 1.19 4.19
C LEU A 98 -0.27 -0.14 3.75
N LEU A 99 -1.31 -0.09 2.91
CA LEU A 99 -2.18 -1.23 2.59
C LEU A 99 -2.23 -1.46 1.06
N PRO A 100 -1.21 -2.11 0.46
CA PRO A 100 -1.23 -2.37 -0.99
C PRO A 100 -2.34 -3.35 -1.39
N MET A 101 -2.76 -3.34 -2.66
CA MET A 101 -3.80 -4.23 -3.20
C MET A 101 -3.42 -5.72 -3.11
N ASP A 102 -2.14 -6.04 -3.04
CA ASP A 102 -1.59 -7.37 -2.72
C ASP A 102 -0.43 -7.18 -1.74
N PHE A 103 -0.28 -8.06 -0.75
CA PHE A 103 0.75 -7.93 0.28
C PHE A 103 2.03 -8.68 -0.04
N TYR A 104 2.10 -9.29 -1.21
CA TYR A 104 3.27 -10.01 -1.68
C TYR A 104 3.72 -9.49 -3.04
N TYR A 105 5.01 -9.56 -3.29
CA TYR A 105 5.57 -9.24 -4.60
C TYR A 105 5.05 -10.23 -5.65
N PRO A 106 4.32 -9.76 -6.66
CA PRO A 106 3.65 -10.64 -7.62
C PRO A 106 4.59 -11.22 -8.69
N GLY A 107 5.88 -10.90 -8.62
CA GLY A 107 6.86 -11.30 -9.61
C GLY A 107 6.98 -10.34 -10.79
N LYS A 108 8.02 -10.57 -11.63
CA LYS A 108 8.32 -9.76 -12.80
C LYS A 108 7.48 -10.21 -14.00
N GLY A 109 6.82 -9.26 -14.62
CA GLY A 109 6.11 -9.44 -15.89
C GLY A 109 6.90 -8.93 -17.09
N ALA A 110 6.28 -8.96 -18.28
CA ALA A 110 6.92 -8.50 -19.52
C ALA A 110 7.18 -6.99 -19.56
N HIS A 111 6.34 -6.20 -18.92
CA HIS A 111 6.38 -4.74 -18.94
C HIS A 111 6.36 -4.11 -17.52
N GLY A 112 7.09 -4.68 -16.59
CA GLY A 112 7.11 -4.26 -15.19
C GLY A 112 6.74 -5.42 -14.27
N ASP A 113 6.29 -5.11 -13.07
CA ASP A 113 5.81 -6.14 -12.13
C ASP A 113 4.41 -6.61 -12.53
N ASN A 114 4.11 -7.88 -12.23
CA ASN A 114 2.79 -8.45 -12.49
C ASN A 114 1.70 -7.67 -11.72
N PRO A 115 0.45 -7.71 -12.20
CA PRO A 115 -0.68 -7.11 -11.49
C PRO A 115 -0.91 -7.78 -10.13
N PRO A 116 -1.53 -7.08 -9.17
CA PRO A 116 -1.98 -7.68 -7.92
C PRO A 116 -3.05 -8.73 -8.20
N ARG A 117 -3.14 -9.74 -7.33
CA ARG A 117 -4.19 -10.77 -7.41
C ARG A 117 -5.57 -10.14 -7.21
N LYS A 118 -6.52 -10.48 -8.08
CA LYS A 118 -7.85 -9.84 -8.13
C LYS A 118 -8.67 -10.04 -6.86
N ASP A 119 -8.56 -11.21 -6.24
CA ASP A 119 -9.37 -11.59 -5.07
C ASP A 119 -8.69 -11.28 -3.74
N PHE A 120 -7.46 -10.75 -3.77
CA PHE A 120 -6.69 -10.52 -2.55
C PHE A 120 -7.23 -9.34 -1.75
N ALA A 121 -7.28 -8.14 -2.34
CA ALA A 121 -7.81 -6.96 -1.66
C ALA A 121 -9.29 -7.11 -1.25
N PRO A 122 -10.20 -7.64 -2.09
CA PRO A 122 -11.58 -7.92 -1.68
C PRO A 122 -11.71 -8.80 -0.44
N LYS A 123 -10.79 -9.73 -0.24
CA LYS A 123 -10.77 -10.63 0.92
C LYS A 123 -10.26 -9.96 2.19
N TRP A 124 -9.16 -9.24 2.10
CA TRP A 124 -8.41 -8.79 3.28
C TRP A 124 -8.63 -7.33 3.67
N HIS A 125 -8.84 -6.43 2.69
CA HIS A 125 -9.00 -5.00 2.96
C HIS A 125 -10.20 -4.67 3.85
N PRO A 126 -11.41 -5.26 3.65
CA PRO A 126 -12.55 -4.94 4.53
C PRO A 126 -12.24 -5.22 6.00
N GLN A 127 -11.63 -6.37 6.31
CA GLN A 127 -11.30 -6.77 7.67
C GLN A 127 -10.25 -5.83 8.31
N LEU A 128 -9.24 -5.41 7.53
CA LEU A 128 -8.20 -4.51 8.00
C LEU A 128 -8.72 -3.08 8.15
N LEU A 129 -9.53 -2.58 7.21
CA LEU A 129 -10.14 -1.25 7.30
C LEU A 129 -11.10 -1.12 8.49
N GLU A 130 -11.81 -2.20 8.84
CA GLU A 130 -12.67 -2.26 10.03
C GLU A 130 -11.86 -2.06 11.33
N LEU A 131 -10.61 -2.52 11.35
CA LEU A 131 -9.69 -2.32 12.48
C LEU A 131 -9.11 -0.90 12.56
N MET A 132 -9.37 -0.04 11.57
CA MET A 132 -8.82 1.30 11.46
C MET A 132 -9.92 2.38 11.48
N PRO A 133 -10.68 2.53 12.60
CA PRO A 133 -11.86 3.41 12.66
C PRO A 133 -11.53 4.91 12.55
N ASN A 134 -10.27 5.29 12.77
CA ASN A 134 -9.83 6.68 12.75
C ASN A 134 -9.42 7.20 11.37
N VAL A 135 -9.49 6.36 10.34
CA VAL A 135 -9.09 6.72 8.97
C VAL A 135 -10.01 7.80 8.39
N GLN A 136 -9.42 8.92 8.04
CA GLN A 136 -10.10 10.09 7.48
C GLN A 136 -9.88 10.20 5.97
N LEU A 137 -8.71 9.75 5.47
CA LEU A 137 -8.35 9.87 4.07
C LEU A 137 -7.66 8.59 3.59
N ILE A 138 -8.02 8.16 2.39
CA ILE A 138 -7.40 7.03 1.70
C ILE A 138 -6.78 7.53 0.40
N LEU A 139 -5.46 7.42 0.28
CA LEU A 139 -4.71 7.72 -0.94
C LEU A 139 -4.76 6.49 -1.86
N LEU A 140 -5.30 6.65 -3.06
CA LEU A 140 -5.39 5.58 -4.07
C LEU A 140 -4.29 5.78 -5.13
N VAL A 141 -3.16 5.08 -4.95
CA VAL A 141 -1.97 5.24 -5.79
C VAL A 141 -2.00 4.24 -6.95
N GLY A 142 -2.18 4.78 -8.15
CA GLY A 142 -2.20 3.99 -9.38
C GLY A 142 -3.57 3.41 -9.75
N ALA A 143 -3.61 2.75 -10.91
CA ALA A 143 -4.87 2.34 -11.54
C ALA A 143 -5.62 1.23 -10.78
N TYR A 144 -4.90 0.29 -10.17
CA TYR A 144 -5.53 -0.87 -9.52
C TYR A 144 -6.33 -0.48 -8.28
N SER A 145 -5.78 0.35 -7.40
CA SER A 145 -6.48 0.87 -6.23
C SER A 145 -7.67 1.74 -6.62
N GLN A 146 -7.49 2.63 -7.59
CA GLN A 146 -8.58 3.48 -8.08
C GLN A 146 -9.73 2.66 -8.66
N LYS A 147 -9.43 1.67 -9.51
CA LYS A 147 -10.46 0.79 -10.09
C LYS A 147 -11.25 0.02 -9.04
N HIS A 148 -10.59 -0.38 -7.95
CA HIS A 148 -11.22 -1.16 -6.88
C HIS A 148 -12.11 -0.28 -5.99
N TYR A 149 -11.63 0.89 -5.59
CA TYR A 149 -12.34 1.73 -4.61
C TYR A 149 -13.28 2.76 -5.21
N LEU A 150 -13.04 3.18 -6.46
CA LEU A 150 -13.90 4.14 -7.18
C LEU A 150 -14.83 3.37 -8.14
N ASP A 151 -15.65 2.50 -7.59
CA ASP A 151 -16.50 1.54 -8.31
C ASP A 151 -17.92 2.04 -8.59
N GLY A 152 -18.29 3.18 -8.01
CA GLY A 152 -19.62 3.76 -8.08
C GLY A 152 -20.57 3.28 -6.97
N VAL A 153 -20.11 2.40 -6.07
CA VAL A 153 -20.87 1.93 -4.89
C VAL A 153 -20.38 2.63 -3.63
N HIS A 154 -19.08 2.58 -3.39
CA HIS A 154 -18.44 3.14 -2.18
C HIS A 154 -17.98 4.58 -2.37
N ALA A 155 -17.78 4.99 -3.62
CA ALA A 155 -17.40 6.34 -4.03
C ALA A 155 -17.88 6.62 -5.46
N PRO A 156 -17.87 7.86 -5.95
CA PRO A 156 -18.11 8.15 -7.36
C PRO A 156 -17.20 7.30 -8.23
N LYS A 157 -17.71 6.81 -9.36
CA LYS A 157 -16.97 5.93 -10.26
C LYS A 157 -15.74 6.63 -10.81
N ALA A 158 -14.65 5.88 -10.93
CA ALA A 158 -13.44 6.34 -11.62
C ALA A 158 -13.77 6.84 -13.03
N GLN A 159 -13.05 7.88 -13.48
CA GLN A 159 -13.19 8.42 -14.82
C GLN A 159 -12.66 7.43 -15.87
N LYS A 160 -12.78 7.80 -17.16
CA LYS A 160 -12.41 6.97 -18.31
C LYS A 160 -10.99 6.39 -18.24
N ASN A 161 -10.07 7.14 -17.67
CA ASN A 161 -8.67 6.73 -17.49
C ASN A 161 -8.06 7.32 -16.22
N LEU A 162 -6.87 6.85 -15.87
CA LEU A 162 -6.14 7.27 -14.67
C LEU A 162 -5.95 8.80 -14.60
N THR A 163 -5.55 9.41 -15.71
CA THR A 163 -5.26 10.85 -15.75
C THR A 163 -6.52 11.67 -15.47
N GLU A 164 -7.64 11.30 -16.07
CA GLU A 164 -8.92 11.98 -15.85
C GLU A 164 -9.44 11.75 -14.43
N THR A 165 -9.26 10.57 -13.88
CA THR A 165 -9.61 10.27 -12.48
C THR A 165 -8.79 11.14 -11.51
N VAL A 166 -7.48 11.22 -11.71
CA VAL A 166 -6.61 12.06 -10.86
C VAL A 166 -6.94 13.54 -11.04
N ARG A 167 -7.23 13.99 -12.26
CA ARG A 167 -7.65 15.39 -12.51
C ARG A 167 -8.96 15.76 -11.82
N ALA A 168 -9.86 14.81 -11.65
CA ALA A 168 -11.14 14.98 -10.97
C ALA A 168 -11.08 14.68 -9.45
N TRP A 169 -9.90 14.76 -8.83
CA TRP A 169 -9.64 14.35 -7.44
C TRP A 169 -10.63 14.95 -6.42
N GLU A 170 -11.04 16.19 -6.59
CA GLU A 170 -11.98 16.87 -5.68
C GLU A 170 -13.33 16.12 -5.55
N SER A 171 -13.75 15.42 -6.61
CA SER A 171 -15.01 14.66 -6.62
C SER A 171 -14.97 13.44 -5.68
N TYR A 172 -13.82 13.03 -5.22
CA TYR A 172 -13.64 11.86 -4.36
C TYR A 172 -13.37 12.22 -2.89
N LEU A 173 -13.09 13.49 -2.62
CA LEU A 173 -12.94 13.98 -1.24
C LEU A 173 -14.28 13.96 -0.48
N PRO A 174 -14.25 13.91 0.85
CA PRO A 174 -13.04 13.92 1.71
C PRO A 174 -12.39 12.55 1.91
N LYS A 175 -13.00 11.47 1.42
CA LYS A 175 -12.57 10.10 1.77
C LYS A 175 -11.43 9.54 0.92
N PHE A 176 -11.42 9.84 -0.38
CA PHE A 176 -10.43 9.29 -1.30
C PHE A 176 -9.65 10.39 -2.03
N LEU A 177 -8.36 10.16 -2.21
CA LEU A 177 -7.49 10.99 -3.03
C LEU A 177 -6.77 10.13 -4.07
N PRO A 178 -7.22 10.14 -5.33
CA PRO A 178 -6.54 9.40 -6.39
C PRO A 178 -5.23 10.07 -6.79
N LEU A 179 -4.16 9.29 -6.90
CA LEU A 179 -2.83 9.72 -7.34
C LEU A 179 -2.34 8.83 -8.49
N VAL A 180 -1.48 9.38 -9.34
CA VAL A 180 -0.69 8.56 -10.27
C VAL A 180 0.31 7.72 -9.48
N HIS A 181 0.86 6.68 -10.10
CA HIS A 181 1.98 5.95 -9.51
C HIS A 181 3.25 6.80 -9.66
N PRO A 182 4.04 7.05 -8.57
CA PRO A 182 5.27 7.83 -8.61
C PRO A 182 6.41 7.13 -9.34
#